data_f5088ff28b33cf7d095a5d146fcca6b5
#
_entry.id   f5088ff28b33cf7d095a5d146fcca6b5
#
_cell.length_a   1.000
_cell.length_b   1.000
_cell.length_c   1.000
_cell.angle_alpha   90.00
_cell.angle_beta   90.00
_cell.angle_gamma   90.00
#
_symmetry.space_group_name_H-M   'P 1'
#
loop_
_entity.id
_entity.type
_entity.pdbx_description
1 polymer ?
#
loop_
_entity_poly.entity_id
_entity_poly.type
_entity_poly.pdbx_seq_one_letter_code
_entity_poly.pdbx_strand_id
1 'polypeptide(L)'
;MSAGGARPPILVLIMGGAFALLIASLVIGSLTTPEFPPYTPTVPHPAAVGDSLVGPATYTLDASSTDHWRRFDFRRNAVVDSGGWDIAFRRFHLITAPGGGIADLGSVPFDSVQELPAGGYLPNTNASDTTNPGVGKWYGYSMLSHLLTSKHHIYGLRTAGGTYAKLELLAYYCKEVGTACLTFRYAYQGDGTRRVAPADR
;
A
#
# COMPACT_ATOMS: atom_id res chain seq x y z
N MET A 1 1.20 -54.06 -41.97
CA MET A 1 0.01 -53.32 -41.53
C MET A 1 0.46 -51.91 -41.20
N SER A 2 0.21 -50.96 -42.12
CA SER A 2 0.60 -49.56 -41.93
C SER A 2 -0.53 -48.86 -41.19
N ALA A 3 -0.29 -48.47 -39.92
CA ALA A 3 -1.25 -47.68 -39.13
C ALA A 3 -1.29 -46.24 -39.69
N GLY A 4 -2.31 -45.98 -40.52
CA GLY A 4 -2.59 -44.60 -40.97
C GLY A 4 -3.01 -43.75 -39.79
N GLY A 5 -2.08 -42.97 -39.24
CA GLY A 5 -2.34 -41.99 -38.17
C GLY A 5 -3.33 -40.94 -38.68
N ALA A 6 -4.55 -40.94 -38.13
CA ALA A 6 -5.53 -39.89 -38.39
C ALA A 6 -4.96 -38.54 -37.95
N ARG A 7 -4.92 -37.55 -38.85
CA ARG A 7 -4.51 -36.20 -38.54
C ARG A 7 -5.56 -35.58 -37.60
N PRO A 8 -5.14 -34.93 -36.49
CA PRO A 8 -6.07 -34.30 -35.58
C PRO A 8 -6.86 -33.19 -36.32
N PRO A 9 -8.13 -32.98 -35.94
CA PRO A 9 -8.94 -31.89 -36.50
C PRO A 9 -8.24 -30.56 -36.29
N ILE A 10 -8.29 -29.68 -37.30
CA ILE A 10 -7.62 -28.34 -37.26
C ILE A 10 -8.04 -27.54 -36.04
N LEU A 11 -9.27 -27.67 -35.58
CA LEU A 11 -9.79 -27.02 -34.37
C LEU A 11 -9.01 -27.46 -33.12
N VAL A 12 -8.67 -28.74 -32.99
CA VAL A 12 -7.87 -29.26 -31.86
C VAL A 12 -6.46 -28.68 -31.87
N LEU A 13 -5.87 -28.54 -33.07
CA LEU A 13 -4.54 -27.90 -33.19
C LEU A 13 -4.57 -26.43 -32.82
N ILE A 14 -5.60 -25.68 -33.24
CA ILE A 14 -5.77 -24.25 -32.89
C ILE A 14 -5.98 -24.09 -31.37
N MET A 15 -6.89 -24.89 -30.80
CA MET A 15 -7.15 -24.83 -29.34
C MET A 15 -5.93 -25.26 -28.53
N GLY A 16 -5.22 -26.32 -28.94
CA GLY A 16 -3.99 -26.74 -28.28
C GLY A 16 -2.87 -25.68 -28.37
N GLY A 17 -2.72 -25.06 -29.53
CA GLY A 17 -1.77 -23.95 -29.71
C GLY A 17 -2.11 -22.72 -28.85
N ALA A 18 -3.38 -22.32 -28.83
CA ALA A 18 -3.83 -21.20 -27.98
C ALA A 18 -3.62 -21.50 -26.48
N PHE A 19 -3.91 -22.72 -26.04
CA PHE A 19 -3.68 -23.15 -24.67
C PHE A 19 -2.19 -23.17 -24.30
N ALA A 20 -1.33 -23.67 -25.18
CA ALA A 20 0.11 -23.69 -25.00
C ALA A 20 0.68 -22.26 -24.89
N LEU A 21 0.21 -21.32 -25.73
CA LEU A 21 0.58 -19.92 -25.65
C LEU A 21 0.12 -19.26 -24.34
N LEU A 22 -1.08 -19.58 -23.87
CA LEU A 22 -1.58 -19.09 -22.58
C LEU A 22 -0.67 -19.58 -21.42
N ILE A 23 -0.37 -20.87 -21.39
CA ILE A 23 0.54 -21.43 -20.36
C ILE A 23 1.93 -20.79 -20.44
N ALA A 24 2.48 -20.67 -21.65
CA ALA A 24 3.80 -20.02 -21.83
C ALA A 24 3.80 -18.57 -21.34
N SER A 25 2.75 -17.79 -21.63
CA SER A 25 2.64 -16.42 -21.16
C SER A 25 2.54 -16.29 -19.64
N LEU A 26 1.79 -17.20 -18.99
CA LEU A 26 1.69 -17.26 -17.53
C LEU A 26 3.03 -17.62 -16.87
N VAL A 27 3.74 -18.62 -17.44
CA VAL A 27 5.06 -19.02 -16.93
C VAL A 27 6.08 -17.89 -17.10
N ILE A 28 6.14 -17.26 -18.28
CA ILE A 28 7.06 -16.14 -18.52
C ILE A 28 6.72 -14.98 -17.58
N GLY A 29 5.44 -14.62 -17.44
CA GLY A 29 5.01 -13.56 -16.54
C GLY A 29 5.34 -13.84 -15.07
N SER A 30 5.28 -15.12 -14.64
CA SER A 30 5.66 -15.53 -13.29
C SER A 30 7.17 -15.50 -13.04
N LEU A 31 7.98 -15.71 -14.10
CA LEU A 31 9.45 -15.68 -14.02
C LEU A 31 10.02 -14.25 -14.14
N THR A 32 9.29 -13.35 -14.79
CA THR A 32 9.68 -11.94 -14.92
C THR A 32 9.17 -11.14 -13.73
N THR A 33 9.92 -11.13 -12.63
CA THR A 33 9.62 -10.26 -11.48
C THR A 33 10.14 -8.86 -11.76
N PRO A 34 9.32 -7.79 -11.69
CA PRO A 34 9.83 -6.44 -11.78
C PRO A 34 10.76 -6.14 -10.60
N GLU A 35 11.88 -5.49 -10.87
CA GLU A 35 12.72 -4.95 -9.82
C GLU A 35 11.99 -3.76 -9.17
N PHE A 36 11.70 -3.87 -7.88
CA PHE A 36 11.18 -2.75 -7.10
C PHE A 36 12.36 -1.95 -6.55
N PRO A 37 12.36 -0.62 -6.72
CA PRO A 37 13.41 0.20 -6.15
C PRO A 37 13.45 0.01 -4.62
N PRO A 38 14.63 -0.20 -4.02
CA PRO A 38 14.73 -0.30 -2.57
C PRO A 38 14.41 1.06 -1.95
N TYR A 39 13.44 1.10 -1.05
CA TYR A 39 13.16 2.28 -0.25
C TYR A 39 13.99 2.21 1.04
N THR A 40 14.81 3.25 1.25
CA THR A 40 15.54 3.40 2.51
C THR A 40 14.67 4.20 3.48
N PRO A 41 14.39 3.68 4.68
CA PRO A 41 13.66 4.42 5.70
C PRO A 41 14.34 5.75 5.98
N THR A 42 13.57 6.83 5.95
CA THR A 42 14.05 8.16 6.27
C THR A 42 13.77 8.44 7.73
N VAL A 43 14.78 8.87 8.48
CA VAL A 43 14.58 9.33 9.85
C VAL A 43 13.80 10.65 9.77
N PRO A 44 12.63 10.76 10.42
CA PRO A 44 11.89 12.01 10.46
C PRO A 44 12.70 13.04 11.21
N HIS A 45 12.87 14.19 10.60
CA HIS A 45 13.35 15.36 11.31
C HIS A 45 12.10 16.15 11.74
N PRO A 46 11.75 16.17 13.02
CA PRO A 46 10.77 17.15 13.49
C PRO A 46 11.32 18.52 13.06
N ALA A 47 10.50 19.27 12.36
CA ALA A 47 10.82 20.66 12.10
C ALA A 47 11.10 21.35 13.45
N ALA A 48 11.47 22.60 13.52
CA ALA A 48 12.01 23.28 14.70
C ALA A 48 11.25 23.02 16.02
N VAL A 49 11.87 23.31 17.14
CA VAL A 49 11.26 23.17 18.49
C VAL A 49 9.94 23.95 18.54
N GLY A 50 8.83 23.22 18.75
CA GLY A 50 7.47 23.77 18.71
C GLY A 50 6.65 23.30 17.49
N ASP A 51 7.28 22.77 16.45
CA ASP A 51 6.58 22.19 15.32
C ASP A 51 6.14 20.76 15.64
N SER A 52 4.90 20.48 15.30
CA SER A 52 4.32 19.15 15.44
C SER A 52 4.39 18.33 14.14
N LEU A 53 4.97 18.88 13.07
CA LEU A 53 5.11 18.23 11.78
C LEU A 53 6.25 17.19 11.83
N VAL A 54 5.92 15.93 11.52
CA VAL A 54 6.86 14.82 11.38
C VAL A 54 6.87 14.35 9.93
N GLY A 55 8.02 14.33 9.31
CA GLY A 55 8.18 13.95 7.92
C GLY A 55 8.39 15.14 6.97
N PRO A 56 8.43 14.91 5.63
CA PRO A 56 8.16 13.62 4.97
C PRO A 56 9.11 12.51 5.43
N ALA A 57 8.56 11.34 5.75
CA ALA A 57 9.32 10.17 6.14
C ALA A 57 8.87 8.95 5.33
N THR A 58 9.81 8.07 4.99
CA THR A 58 9.53 6.78 4.36
C THR A 58 9.82 5.67 5.34
N TYR A 59 8.90 4.75 5.49
CA TYR A 59 9.02 3.62 6.40
C TYR A 59 8.67 2.31 5.69
N THR A 60 9.42 1.26 5.99
CA THR A 60 9.12 -0.09 5.54
C THR A 60 8.91 -0.97 6.77
N LEU A 61 7.78 -1.65 6.81
CA LEU A 61 7.46 -2.58 7.90
C LEU A 61 7.10 -3.96 7.37
N ASP A 62 7.34 -4.98 8.20
CA ASP A 62 6.91 -6.34 7.95
C ASP A 62 5.42 -6.49 8.33
N ALA A 63 4.56 -6.65 7.33
CA ALA A 63 3.14 -6.93 7.46
C ALA A 63 2.79 -8.37 7.05
N SER A 64 3.75 -9.31 7.09
CA SER A 64 3.60 -10.68 6.59
C SER A 64 2.64 -11.55 7.41
N SER A 65 2.37 -11.19 8.65
CA SER A 65 1.41 -11.91 9.49
C SER A 65 0.02 -11.93 8.86
N THR A 66 -0.66 -13.09 8.93
CA THR A 66 -2.07 -13.24 8.59
C THR A 66 -2.99 -12.98 9.78
N ASP A 67 -2.47 -13.06 11.00
CA ASP A 67 -3.24 -13.06 12.24
C ASP A 67 -3.05 -11.80 13.07
N HIS A 68 -1.89 -11.15 12.95
CA HIS A 68 -1.52 -10.00 13.78
C HIS A 68 -1.39 -8.73 12.97
N TRP A 69 -1.97 -7.65 13.47
CA TRP A 69 -1.83 -6.31 12.93
C TRP A 69 -0.52 -5.67 13.41
N ARG A 70 0.30 -5.18 12.46
CA ARG A 70 1.45 -4.33 12.76
C ARG A 70 0.97 -2.90 12.92
N ARG A 71 0.98 -2.40 14.16
CA ARG A 71 0.53 -1.06 14.52
C ARG A 71 1.67 -0.06 14.36
N PHE A 72 1.36 1.11 13.86
CA PHE A 72 2.33 2.18 13.60
C PHE A 72 1.86 3.49 14.21
N ASP A 73 2.77 4.21 14.84
CA ASP A 73 2.60 5.55 15.40
C ASP A 73 3.39 6.54 14.54
N PHE A 74 2.70 7.48 13.91
CA PHE A 74 3.30 8.47 13.03
C PHE A 74 4.26 9.41 13.75
N ARG A 75 3.90 9.83 14.96
CA ARG A 75 4.71 10.74 15.75
C ARG A 75 6.05 10.14 16.13
N ARG A 76 6.03 8.85 16.50
CA ARG A 76 7.24 8.10 16.89
C ARG A 76 8.03 7.60 15.70
N ASN A 77 7.44 7.59 14.51
CA ASN A 77 7.97 6.91 13.32
C ASN A 77 8.37 5.46 13.62
N ALA A 78 7.51 4.73 14.28
CA ALA A 78 7.82 3.40 14.77
C ALA A 78 6.61 2.46 14.77
N VAL A 79 6.91 1.15 14.58
CA VAL A 79 5.99 0.08 14.93
C VAL A 79 5.88 0.01 16.45
N VAL A 80 4.65 -0.12 16.95
CA VAL A 80 4.35 -0.19 18.38
C VAL A 80 3.53 -1.44 18.68
N ASP A 81 3.87 -2.13 19.78
CA ASP A 81 3.16 -3.34 20.21
C ASP A 81 1.97 -3.01 21.10
N SER A 82 2.08 -1.93 21.89
CA SER A 82 1.05 -1.47 22.82
C SER A 82 1.03 0.06 22.92
N GLY A 83 -0.06 0.60 23.45
CA GLY A 83 -0.25 2.03 23.59
C GLY A 83 -0.98 2.65 22.39
N GLY A 84 -0.86 3.96 22.24
CA GLY A 84 -1.47 4.69 21.13
C GLY A 84 -0.82 4.33 19.79
N TRP A 85 -1.66 4.14 18.79
CA TRP A 85 -1.24 3.91 17.42
C TRP A 85 -2.20 4.64 16.48
N ASP A 86 -1.78 4.90 15.25
CA ASP A 86 -2.59 5.65 14.29
C ASP A 86 -3.14 4.76 13.18
N ILE A 87 -2.26 3.93 12.60
CA ILE A 87 -2.62 2.96 11.55
C ILE A 87 -2.05 1.58 11.88
N ALA A 88 -2.65 0.56 11.28
CA ALA A 88 -2.11 -0.80 11.35
C ALA A 88 -2.23 -1.52 10.03
N PHE A 89 -1.28 -2.42 9.78
CA PHE A 89 -1.15 -3.17 8.55
C PHE A 89 -1.18 -4.67 8.82
N ARG A 90 -1.83 -5.40 7.95
CA ARG A 90 -1.83 -6.87 7.91
C ARG A 90 -1.91 -7.31 6.46
N ARG A 91 -0.84 -7.90 5.95
CA ARG A 91 -0.68 -8.15 4.53
C ARG A 91 -0.85 -6.83 3.75
N PHE A 92 -1.74 -6.77 2.80
CA PHE A 92 -2.08 -5.57 2.02
C PHE A 92 -3.27 -4.77 2.60
N HIS A 93 -3.80 -5.18 3.75
CA HIS A 93 -4.89 -4.49 4.44
C HIS A 93 -4.35 -3.38 5.34
N LEU A 94 -5.11 -2.29 5.41
CA LEU A 94 -4.82 -1.15 6.27
C LEU A 94 -6.08 -0.75 7.04
N ILE A 95 -5.89 -0.45 8.32
CA ILE A 95 -6.92 0.09 9.21
C ILE A 95 -6.37 1.29 9.99
N THR A 96 -7.26 2.15 10.46
CA THR A 96 -6.95 3.19 11.44
C THR A 96 -7.24 2.70 12.85
N ALA A 97 -6.68 3.36 13.86
CA ALA A 97 -7.13 3.21 15.23
C ALA A 97 -8.63 3.55 15.35
N PRO A 98 -9.36 2.95 16.32
CA PRO A 98 -10.77 3.26 16.55
C PRO A 98 -11.00 4.77 16.71
N GLY A 99 -11.94 5.34 15.95
CA GLY A 99 -12.20 6.78 15.91
C GLY A 99 -11.40 7.53 14.83
N GLY A 100 -10.42 6.91 14.19
CA GLY A 100 -9.73 7.44 13.02
C GLY A 100 -10.51 7.20 11.71
N GLY A 101 -10.04 7.81 10.63
CA GLY A 101 -10.62 7.64 9.30
C GLY A 101 -9.65 8.03 8.19
N ILE A 102 -9.96 7.57 6.96
CA ILE A 102 -9.13 7.80 5.77
C ILE A 102 -9.99 8.36 4.63
N ALA A 103 -9.45 9.35 3.94
CA ALA A 103 -9.98 9.91 2.70
C ALA A 103 -9.01 9.65 1.56
N ASP A 104 -9.47 9.12 0.44
CA ASP A 104 -8.68 8.98 -0.79
C ASP A 104 -8.67 10.33 -1.54
N LEU A 105 -7.48 10.89 -1.76
CA LEU A 105 -7.27 12.14 -2.49
C LEU A 105 -6.91 11.91 -3.96
N GLY A 106 -6.82 10.64 -4.38
CA GLY A 106 -6.48 10.25 -5.74
C GLY A 106 -4.98 10.29 -6.05
N SER A 107 -4.67 10.13 -7.33
CA SER A 107 -3.29 10.12 -7.84
C SER A 107 -2.84 11.56 -8.10
N VAL A 108 -2.35 12.22 -7.06
CA VAL A 108 -1.78 13.56 -7.09
C VAL A 108 -0.35 13.52 -6.54
N PRO A 109 0.55 14.47 -6.91
CA PRO A 109 1.89 14.50 -6.34
C PRO A 109 1.84 14.67 -4.81
N PHE A 110 2.63 13.88 -4.07
CA PHE A 110 2.66 13.93 -2.61
C PHE A 110 2.90 15.35 -2.07
N ASP A 111 3.82 16.09 -2.69
CA ASP A 111 4.20 17.41 -2.23
C ASP A 111 3.19 18.51 -2.61
N SER A 112 2.27 18.23 -3.55
CA SER A 112 1.18 19.16 -3.89
C SER A 112 0.08 19.21 -2.82
N VAL A 113 -0.03 18.16 -1.99
CA VAL A 113 -1.01 18.12 -0.89
C VAL A 113 -0.42 18.82 0.32
N GLN A 114 -0.72 20.08 0.50
CA GLN A 114 -0.26 20.90 1.63
C GLN A 114 -1.25 20.92 2.78
N GLU A 115 -2.54 20.87 2.48
CA GLU A 115 -3.62 20.83 3.46
C GLU A 115 -4.60 19.69 3.16
N LEU A 116 -5.03 19.00 4.20
CA LEU A 116 -6.00 17.91 4.10
C LEU A 116 -7.45 18.41 4.13
N PRO A 117 -8.41 17.68 3.53
CA PRO A 117 -9.81 18.09 3.54
C PRO A 117 -10.39 18.16 4.95
N ALA A 118 -11.43 18.98 5.13
CA ALA A 118 -12.11 19.11 6.43
C ALA A 118 -12.93 17.87 6.80
N GLY A 119 -13.32 17.05 5.81
CA GLY A 119 -14.18 15.88 5.99
C GLY A 119 -13.93 14.81 4.94
N GLY A 120 -14.81 13.80 4.89
CA GLY A 120 -14.69 12.68 3.94
C GLY A 120 -13.86 11.52 4.45
N TYR A 121 -13.48 11.52 5.72
CA TYR A 121 -12.72 10.44 6.36
C TYR A 121 -13.63 9.27 6.70
N LEU A 122 -13.43 8.16 6.01
CA LEU A 122 -14.21 6.93 6.20
C LEU A 122 -13.61 6.11 7.35
N PRO A 123 -14.42 5.65 8.32
CA PRO A 123 -13.96 4.75 9.37
C PRO A 123 -13.73 3.34 8.84
N ASN A 124 -13.09 2.49 9.64
CA ASN A 124 -12.95 1.08 9.32
C ASN A 124 -14.33 0.40 9.22
N THR A 125 -14.42 -0.60 8.34
CA THR A 125 -15.60 -1.49 8.30
C THR A 125 -15.49 -2.56 9.38
N ASN A 126 -16.65 -3.02 9.88
CA ASN A 126 -16.74 -4.12 10.84
C ASN A 126 -16.88 -5.49 10.16
N ALA A 127 -16.50 -5.61 8.89
CA ALA A 127 -16.57 -6.87 8.16
C ALA A 127 -15.47 -7.84 8.60
N SER A 128 -15.63 -9.13 8.31
CA SER A 128 -14.66 -10.19 8.62
C SER A 128 -13.29 -9.92 7.98
N ASP A 129 -13.26 -9.25 6.82
CA ASP A 129 -12.06 -8.72 6.17
C ASP A 129 -11.93 -7.22 6.49
N THR A 130 -11.63 -6.93 7.75
CA THR A 130 -11.50 -5.55 8.20
C THR A 130 -10.43 -4.81 7.38
N THR A 131 -10.87 -3.82 6.64
CA THR A 131 -9.99 -2.84 5.98
C THR A 131 -10.68 -1.49 6.02
N ASN A 132 -9.91 -0.41 5.87
CA ASN A 132 -10.52 0.91 5.77
C ASN A 132 -11.01 1.14 4.33
N PRO A 133 -12.31 1.45 4.10
CA PRO A 133 -12.85 1.65 2.76
C PRO A 133 -12.25 2.87 2.04
N GLY A 134 -11.73 3.87 2.77
CA GLY A 134 -11.05 5.02 2.21
C GLY A 134 -9.72 4.68 1.53
N VAL A 135 -9.09 3.56 1.90
CA VAL A 135 -7.91 3.04 1.20
C VAL A 135 -8.32 2.10 0.06
N GLY A 136 -9.36 1.30 0.28
CA GLY A 136 -9.85 0.34 -0.69
C GLY A 136 -8.74 -0.58 -1.21
N LYS A 137 -8.69 -0.75 -2.53
CA LYS A 137 -7.58 -1.40 -3.24
C LYS A 137 -6.57 -0.33 -3.65
N TRP A 138 -5.61 -0.03 -2.78
CA TRP A 138 -4.50 0.90 -3.04
C TRP A 138 -3.53 0.41 -4.13
N TYR A 139 -3.70 -0.81 -4.59
CA TYR A 139 -2.86 -1.49 -5.57
C TYR A 139 -3.64 -1.94 -6.81
N GLY A 140 -2.94 -2.09 -7.93
CA GLY A 140 -3.33 -2.88 -9.09
C GLY A 140 -2.77 -4.30 -8.94
N TYR A 141 -3.52 -5.31 -9.41
CA TYR A 141 -3.07 -6.69 -9.46
C TYR A 141 -2.85 -7.12 -10.91
N SER A 142 -1.67 -7.64 -11.22
CA SER A 142 -1.35 -8.20 -12.54
C SER A 142 -1.69 -9.68 -12.57
N MET A 143 -2.57 -10.07 -13.50
CA MET A 143 -2.93 -11.48 -13.72
C MET A 143 -1.78 -12.30 -14.32
N LEU A 144 -0.82 -11.65 -14.99
CA LEU A 144 0.31 -12.34 -15.64
C LEU A 144 1.46 -12.57 -14.68
N SER A 145 1.85 -11.55 -13.94
CA SER A 145 2.97 -11.64 -12.99
C SER A 145 2.56 -11.97 -11.57
N HIS A 146 1.25 -11.97 -11.27
CA HIS A 146 0.68 -12.13 -9.92
C HIS A 146 1.19 -11.11 -8.89
N LEU A 147 1.61 -9.94 -9.36
CA LEU A 147 2.17 -8.89 -8.52
C LEU A 147 1.17 -7.78 -8.24
N LEU A 148 1.32 -7.18 -7.06
CA LEU A 148 0.64 -5.96 -6.64
C LEU A 148 1.52 -4.76 -6.98
N THR A 149 0.96 -3.75 -7.64
CA THR A 149 1.64 -2.49 -7.95
C THR A 149 0.87 -1.34 -7.33
N SER A 150 1.53 -0.44 -6.63
CA SER A 150 0.89 0.73 -6.03
C SER A 150 0.21 1.59 -7.11
N LYS A 151 -0.94 2.15 -6.76
CA LYS A 151 -1.61 3.19 -7.55
C LYS A 151 -1.08 4.58 -7.27
N HIS A 152 -0.20 4.73 -6.29
CA HIS A 152 0.36 6.01 -5.86
C HIS A 152 -0.70 7.07 -5.53
N HIS A 153 -1.86 6.63 -4.97
CA HIS A 153 -2.83 7.56 -4.42
C HIS A 153 -2.31 8.16 -3.12
N ILE A 154 -2.64 9.40 -2.90
CA ILE A 154 -2.43 10.08 -1.62
C ILE A 154 -3.68 9.92 -0.78
N TYR A 155 -3.48 9.53 0.47
CA TYR A 155 -4.54 9.33 1.45
C TYR A 155 -4.39 10.36 2.56
N GLY A 156 -5.48 11.08 2.86
CA GLY A 156 -5.59 11.88 4.05
C GLY A 156 -6.07 11.00 5.22
N LEU A 157 -5.40 11.09 6.36
CA LEU A 157 -5.81 10.44 7.59
C LEU A 157 -6.18 11.46 8.63
N ARG A 158 -7.28 11.18 9.35
CA ARG A 158 -7.58 11.77 10.64
C ARG A 158 -7.39 10.70 11.70
N THR A 159 -6.48 10.92 12.64
CA THR A 159 -6.22 9.95 13.72
C THR A 159 -7.33 9.98 14.77
N ALA A 160 -7.37 8.99 15.64
CA ALA A 160 -8.30 8.95 16.77
C ALA A 160 -8.11 10.13 17.74
N GLY A 161 -6.90 10.67 17.83
CA GLY A 161 -6.56 11.83 18.63
C GLY A 161 -6.90 13.20 17.99
N GLY A 162 -7.51 13.20 16.79
CA GLY A 162 -7.86 14.44 16.09
C GLY A 162 -6.70 15.12 15.39
N THR A 163 -5.57 14.44 15.23
CA THR A 163 -4.42 14.88 14.44
C THR A 163 -4.51 14.35 13.02
N TYR A 164 -3.61 14.79 12.13
CA TYR A 164 -3.73 14.50 10.71
C TYR A 164 -2.42 13.98 10.12
N ALA A 165 -2.53 13.14 9.08
CA ALA A 165 -1.40 12.70 8.29
C ALA A 165 -1.78 12.59 6.82
N LYS A 166 -0.84 12.85 5.89
CA LYS A 166 -0.93 12.37 4.51
C LYS A 166 -0.06 11.14 4.36
N LEU A 167 -0.54 10.17 3.59
CA LEU A 167 0.08 8.87 3.38
C LEU A 167 0.08 8.52 1.90
N GLU A 168 1.16 7.93 1.42
CA GLU A 168 1.27 7.27 0.13
C GLU A 168 1.82 5.87 0.33
N LEU A 169 1.11 4.86 -0.17
CA LEU A 169 1.59 3.47 -0.16
C LEU A 169 2.44 3.25 -1.40
N LEU A 170 3.72 2.89 -1.23
CA LEU A 170 4.71 2.85 -2.30
C LEU A 170 4.93 1.44 -2.85
N ALA A 171 5.11 0.45 -1.97
CA ALA A 171 5.44 -0.92 -2.36
C ALA A 171 4.93 -1.94 -1.35
N TYR A 172 4.84 -3.20 -1.79
CA TYR A 172 4.38 -4.33 -0.99
C TYR A 172 5.44 -5.42 -0.82
N TYR A 173 6.54 -5.35 -1.58
CA TYR A 173 7.53 -6.42 -1.64
C TYR A 173 8.79 -6.08 -0.89
N CYS A 174 9.40 -7.10 -0.29
CA CYS A 174 10.69 -7.03 0.35
C CYS A 174 11.81 -6.96 -0.70
N LYS A 175 12.99 -6.49 -0.31
CA LYS A 175 14.17 -6.39 -1.16
C LYS A 175 14.62 -7.77 -1.69
N GLU A 176 14.43 -8.82 -0.89
CA GLU A 176 14.68 -10.21 -1.26
C GLU A 176 13.34 -10.89 -1.40
N VAL A 177 13.17 -11.71 -2.41
CA VAL A 177 11.92 -12.37 -2.84
C VAL A 177 10.98 -12.72 -1.67
N GLY A 178 10.28 -11.73 -1.16
CA GLY A 178 9.34 -11.87 -0.04
C GLY A 178 8.15 -10.94 -0.22
N THR A 179 6.99 -11.34 0.29
CA THR A 179 5.78 -10.52 0.27
C THR A 179 5.57 -9.82 1.60
N ALA A 180 4.87 -8.70 1.54
CA ALA A 180 4.37 -7.97 2.69
C ALA A 180 5.39 -7.15 3.50
N CYS A 181 6.47 -6.70 2.85
CA CYS A 181 7.23 -5.55 3.31
C CYS A 181 6.55 -4.29 2.79
N LEU A 182 5.58 -3.79 3.53
CA LEU A 182 4.84 -2.61 3.12
C LEU A 182 5.70 -1.37 3.32
N THR A 183 5.97 -0.66 2.22
CA THR A 183 6.68 0.62 2.22
C THR A 183 5.69 1.75 1.97
N PHE A 184 5.75 2.78 2.79
CA PHE A 184 4.91 3.96 2.66
C PHE A 184 5.69 5.24 3.00
N ARG A 185 5.23 6.35 2.41
CA ARG A 185 5.70 7.71 2.71
C ARG A 185 4.59 8.46 3.41
N TYR A 186 4.93 9.29 4.41
CA TYR A 186 3.95 10.06 5.14
C TYR A 186 4.50 11.41 5.61
N ALA A 187 3.59 12.33 5.89
CA ALA A 187 3.84 13.50 6.71
C ALA A 187 2.70 13.63 7.72
N TYR A 188 3.05 13.77 8.99
CA TYR A 188 2.11 13.80 10.12
C TYR A 188 2.12 15.17 10.77
N GLN A 189 0.94 15.71 11.08
CA GLN A 189 0.73 16.93 11.80
C GLN A 189 0.07 16.67 13.15
N GLY A 190 0.81 16.89 14.21
CA GLY A 190 0.42 16.54 15.58
C GLY A 190 -0.23 17.67 16.37
N ASP A 191 -0.42 18.88 15.80
CA ASP A 191 -1.06 20.02 16.48
C ASP A 191 -2.57 20.10 16.29
N GLY A 192 -3.15 19.15 15.51
CA GLY A 192 -4.57 19.14 15.19
C GLY A 192 -4.96 20.01 13.99
N THR A 193 -4.03 20.75 13.39
CA THR A 193 -4.27 21.42 12.11
C THR A 193 -4.19 20.42 10.96
N ARG A 194 -4.81 20.75 9.81
CA ARG A 194 -4.82 19.92 8.62
C ARG A 194 -3.63 20.17 7.69
N ARG A 195 -2.73 21.08 8.07
CA ARG A 195 -1.56 21.42 7.28
C ARG A 195 -0.48 20.37 7.44
N VAL A 196 -0.21 19.61 6.36
CA VAL A 196 0.71 18.47 6.30
C VAL A 196 1.95 18.74 5.44
N ALA A 197 2.30 20.00 5.32
CA ALA A 197 3.50 20.48 4.67
C ALA A 197 4.17 21.56 5.53
N PRO A 198 5.50 21.77 5.41
CA PRO A 198 6.17 22.89 6.07
C PRO A 198 5.49 24.22 5.76
N ALA A 199 5.58 25.17 6.66
CA ALA A 199 5.20 26.53 6.36
C ALA A 199 6.15 27.08 5.28
N ASP A 200 5.60 27.74 4.27
CA ASP A 200 6.43 28.49 3.34
C ASP A 200 7.25 29.50 4.13
N ARG A 201 8.57 29.47 3.94
CA ARG A 201 9.48 30.43 4.56
C ARG A 201 9.51 31.71 3.77
#